data_6545df1a92abc94331a77abe7c48a74b
#
_entry.id   6545df1a92abc94331a77abe7c48a74b
#
_cell.length_a   1.000
_cell.length_b   1.000
_cell.length_c   1.000
_cell.angle_alpha   90.00
_cell.angle_beta   90.00
_cell.angle_gamma   90.00
#
_symmetry.space_group_name_H-M   'P 1'
#
loop_
_entity.id
_entity.type
_entity.pdbx_description
1 polymer ?
#
loop_
_entity_poly.entity_id
_entity_poly.type
_entity_poly.pdbx_seq_one_letter_code
_entity_poly.pdbx_strand_id
1 'polypeptide(L)'
;MSGILNSAQNPHDFHDIFSETRDIFVFDLDNTLYPAESNLFAQVDMKIGEYVQNFLNLGPIEARKVQKGMLLEHGTTLKGLMANHSIDPQHYLDSVHDIDFSPIQRDQSLRTALESLNGRRIVFTNADKHYAEQVMDRLGVSDLFEDIFDIYRADLAPKPDPKIYDTFLSEFDADPTRAIMFEDMARNLIPAHARGMATVWINTGSQWGAADHDNEVIHAETHSLSEWLHHFLKHKAQNE
;
A
#
# COMPACT_ATOMS: atom_id res chain seq x y z
N MET A 1 -14.96 8.07 -19.84
CA MET A 1 -15.98 7.53 -18.93
C MET A 1 -15.22 6.84 -17.83
N SER A 2 -15.00 7.53 -16.70
CA SER A 2 -14.24 6.98 -15.55
C SER A 2 -15.12 5.91 -14.91
N GLY A 3 -14.66 4.67 -14.97
CA GLY A 3 -15.35 3.55 -14.35
C GLY A 3 -14.95 3.42 -12.90
N ILE A 4 -15.72 3.99 -11.98
CA ILE A 4 -15.79 3.45 -10.63
C ILE A 4 -16.56 2.15 -10.78
N LEU A 5 -15.84 1.03 -10.85
CA LEU A 5 -16.46 -0.28 -10.92
C LEU A 5 -17.09 -0.60 -9.57
N ASN A 6 -18.41 -0.57 -9.55
CA ASN A 6 -19.23 -0.96 -8.40
C ASN A 6 -19.25 -2.48 -8.30
N SER A 7 -18.38 -3.09 -7.51
CA SER A 7 -18.43 -4.53 -7.22
C SER A 7 -19.37 -4.88 -6.06
N ALA A 8 -19.97 -3.90 -5.39
CA ALA A 8 -20.86 -4.12 -4.26
C ALA A 8 -22.18 -4.76 -4.71
N GLN A 9 -22.31 -6.07 -4.58
CA GLN A 9 -23.62 -6.76 -4.61
C GLN A 9 -24.41 -6.60 -3.30
N ASN A 10 -23.85 -5.92 -2.30
CA ASN A 10 -24.50 -5.69 -1.01
C ASN A 10 -24.68 -4.19 -0.75
N PRO A 11 -25.92 -3.63 -0.85
CA PRO A 11 -26.17 -2.19 -0.66
C PRO A 11 -25.79 -1.67 0.73
N HIS A 12 -25.60 -2.58 1.71
CA HIS A 12 -25.30 -2.21 3.09
C HIS A 12 -23.82 -1.78 3.30
N ASP A 13 -22.88 -2.30 2.49
CA ASP A 13 -21.45 -2.03 2.72
C ASP A 13 -20.99 -0.67 2.14
N PHE A 14 -21.65 -0.20 1.07
CA PHE A 14 -21.30 1.08 0.44
C PHE A 14 -21.57 2.29 1.33
N HIS A 15 -22.62 2.27 2.14
CA HIS A 15 -22.95 3.36 3.07
C HIS A 15 -21.92 3.47 4.22
N ASP A 16 -21.29 2.38 4.63
CA ASP A 16 -20.38 2.38 5.77
C ASP A 16 -19.05 3.07 5.47
N ILE A 17 -18.53 2.94 4.24
CA ILE A 17 -17.25 3.58 3.86
C ILE A 17 -17.34 5.11 3.83
N PHE A 18 -18.54 5.66 3.58
CA PHE A 18 -18.83 7.10 3.58
C PHE A 18 -19.33 7.62 4.94
N SER A 19 -19.31 6.79 5.99
CA SER A 19 -19.71 7.20 7.32
C SER A 19 -18.94 8.43 7.78
N GLU A 20 -19.63 9.39 8.40
CA GLU A 20 -19.04 10.62 8.95
C GLU A 20 -18.01 10.31 10.04
N THR A 21 -18.09 9.14 10.68
CA THR A 21 -17.17 8.71 11.74
C THR A 21 -15.82 8.30 11.22
N ARG A 22 -15.64 8.09 9.90
CA ARG A 22 -14.36 7.68 9.33
C ARG A 22 -13.46 8.88 9.09
N ASP A 23 -12.42 8.97 9.92
CA ASP A 23 -11.47 10.08 9.95
C ASP A 23 -10.01 9.64 10.13
N ILE A 24 -9.72 8.36 9.98
CA ILE A 24 -8.38 7.80 9.94
C ILE A 24 -8.15 7.18 8.56
N PHE A 25 -7.22 7.75 7.81
CA PHE A 25 -6.92 7.34 6.44
C PHE A 25 -5.53 6.70 6.42
N VAL A 26 -5.48 5.39 6.13
CA VAL A 26 -4.27 4.58 6.12
C VAL A 26 -3.93 4.23 4.68
N PHE A 27 -2.75 4.64 4.24
CA PHE A 27 -2.33 4.49 2.85
C PHE A 27 -1.12 3.57 2.76
N ASP A 28 -1.21 2.56 1.93
CA ASP A 28 -0.01 1.97 1.37
C ASP A 28 0.72 2.99 0.48
N LEU A 29 1.98 2.73 0.17
CA LEU A 29 2.83 3.64 -0.60
C LEU A 29 2.89 3.26 -2.08
N ASP A 30 3.46 2.07 -2.36
CA ASP A 30 3.84 1.66 -3.70
C ASP A 30 2.63 1.30 -4.57
N ASN A 31 2.52 1.92 -5.75
CA ASN A 31 1.36 1.80 -6.65
C ASN A 31 0.01 2.21 -6.01
N THR A 32 0.04 2.81 -4.82
CA THR A 32 -1.13 3.32 -4.10
C THR A 32 -1.10 4.84 -4.04
N LEU A 33 -0.11 5.48 -3.39
CA LEU A 33 0.04 6.94 -3.36
C LEU A 33 0.46 7.51 -4.72
N TYR A 34 1.08 6.72 -5.56
CA TYR A 34 1.42 7.07 -6.94
C TYR A 34 0.93 5.96 -7.88
N PRO A 35 0.60 6.29 -9.14
CA PRO A 35 0.07 5.32 -10.08
C PRO A 35 1.15 4.33 -10.54
N ALA A 36 0.77 3.06 -10.73
CA ALA A 36 1.66 2.00 -11.22
C ALA A 36 2.27 2.32 -12.59
N GLU A 37 1.59 3.11 -13.41
CA GLU A 37 2.03 3.58 -14.73
C GLU A 37 3.28 4.49 -14.65
N SER A 38 3.61 5.03 -13.49
CA SER A 38 4.87 5.75 -13.27
C SER A 38 6.09 4.85 -13.46
N ASN A 39 5.89 3.53 -13.34
CA ASN A 39 6.95 2.51 -13.38
C ASN A 39 8.05 2.69 -12.30
N LEU A 40 7.78 3.43 -11.22
CA LEU A 40 8.75 3.54 -10.13
C LEU A 40 8.97 2.18 -9.47
N PHE A 41 7.90 1.51 -9.04
CA PHE A 41 8.00 0.19 -8.40
C PHE A 41 8.57 -0.89 -9.35
N ALA A 42 8.43 -0.72 -10.66
CA ALA A 42 9.05 -1.61 -11.63
C ALA A 42 10.59 -1.63 -11.51
N GLN A 43 11.21 -0.50 -11.16
CA GLN A 43 12.65 -0.45 -10.88
C GLN A 43 13.00 -1.19 -9.59
N VAL A 44 12.20 -1.03 -8.51
CA VAL A 44 12.37 -1.79 -7.26
C VAL A 44 12.24 -3.29 -7.53
N ASP A 45 11.20 -3.71 -8.25
CA ASP A 45 10.98 -5.13 -8.58
C ASP A 45 12.13 -5.73 -9.41
N MET A 46 12.73 -4.96 -10.30
CA MET A 46 13.93 -5.34 -11.05
C MET A 46 15.14 -5.46 -10.12
N LYS A 47 15.39 -4.48 -9.26
CA LYS A 47 16.49 -4.51 -8.26
C LYS A 47 16.37 -5.67 -7.29
N ILE A 48 15.15 -6.01 -6.85
CA ILE A 48 14.89 -7.22 -6.06
C ILE A 48 15.34 -8.47 -6.83
N GLY A 49 14.98 -8.58 -8.10
CA GLY A 49 15.39 -9.69 -8.96
C GLY A 49 16.91 -9.78 -9.12
N GLU A 50 17.59 -8.66 -9.33
CA GLU A 50 19.06 -8.55 -9.40
C GLU A 50 19.71 -8.95 -8.08
N TYR A 51 19.16 -8.51 -6.94
CA TYR A 51 19.66 -8.89 -5.63
C TYR A 51 19.58 -10.41 -5.41
N VAL A 52 18.42 -11.01 -5.68
CA VAL A 52 18.22 -12.47 -5.58
C VAL A 52 19.18 -13.22 -6.51
N GLN A 53 19.33 -12.74 -7.75
CA GLN A 53 20.27 -13.34 -8.72
C GLN A 53 21.70 -13.36 -8.19
N ASN A 54 22.19 -12.22 -7.70
CA ASN A 54 23.55 -12.07 -7.22
C ASN A 54 23.77 -12.83 -5.91
N PHE A 55 22.85 -12.73 -4.97
CA PHE A 55 22.96 -13.32 -3.64
C PHE A 55 22.91 -14.85 -3.69
N LEU A 56 22.03 -15.43 -4.52
CA LEU A 56 21.87 -16.87 -4.64
C LEU A 56 22.68 -17.48 -5.82
N ASN A 57 23.41 -16.64 -6.57
CA ASN A 57 24.16 -17.05 -7.76
C ASN A 57 23.28 -17.83 -8.77
N LEU A 58 22.10 -17.28 -9.09
CA LEU A 58 21.13 -17.87 -9.99
C LEU A 58 21.10 -17.13 -11.34
N GLY A 59 20.64 -17.83 -12.38
CA GLY A 59 20.29 -17.18 -13.63
C GLY A 59 19.03 -16.29 -13.50
N PRO A 60 18.80 -15.29 -14.38
CA PRO A 60 17.72 -14.32 -14.23
C PRO A 60 16.32 -14.95 -14.17
N ILE A 61 16.07 -16.01 -14.94
CA ILE A 61 14.78 -16.70 -14.96
C ILE A 61 14.52 -17.42 -13.63
N GLU A 62 15.53 -18.08 -13.07
CA GLU A 62 15.40 -18.79 -11.80
C GLU A 62 15.30 -17.81 -10.62
N ALA A 63 16.11 -16.76 -10.63
CA ALA A 63 16.03 -15.69 -9.64
C ALA A 63 14.61 -15.07 -9.59
N ARG A 64 14.00 -14.85 -10.76
CA ARG A 64 12.62 -14.35 -10.85
C ARG A 64 11.60 -15.32 -10.25
N LYS A 65 11.75 -16.62 -10.48
CA LYS A 65 10.87 -17.64 -9.88
C LYS A 65 11.01 -17.64 -8.35
N VAL A 66 12.24 -17.60 -7.84
CA VAL A 66 12.53 -17.56 -6.42
C VAL A 66 11.94 -16.29 -5.79
N GLN A 67 12.17 -15.12 -6.39
CA GLN A 67 11.62 -13.84 -5.94
C GLN A 67 10.09 -13.91 -5.80
N LYS A 68 9.39 -14.38 -6.84
CA LYS A 68 7.93 -14.46 -6.82
C LYS A 68 7.40 -15.56 -5.90
N GLY A 69 8.11 -16.68 -5.77
CA GLY A 69 7.81 -17.71 -4.78
C GLY A 69 7.88 -17.16 -3.35
N MET A 70 8.95 -16.44 -3.01
CA MET A 70 9.09 -15.81 -1.69
C MET A 70 8.01 -14.76 -1.42
N LEU A 71 7.66 -13.95 -2.43
CA LEU A 71 6.56 -12.98 -2.31
C LEU A 71 5.23 -13.67 -1.96
N LEU A 72 4.91 -14.78 -2.60
CA LEU A 72 3.67 -15.51 -2.35
C LEU A 72 3.67 -16.20 -0.97
N GLU A 73 4.79 -16.84 -0.61
CA GLU A 73 4.89 -17.67 0.60
C GLU A 73 5.09 -16.83 1.87
N HIS A 74 5.86 -15.74 1.79
CA HIS A 74 6.31 -14.97 2.96
C HIS A 74 5.80 -13.51 2.99
N GLY A 75 5.03 -13.08 2.01
CA GLY A 75 4.54 -11.71 1.91
C GLY A 75 5.49 -10.75 1.19
N THR A 76 6.79 -10.90 1.37
CA THR A 76 7.84 -10.18 0.63
C THR A 76 9.04 -11.08 0.33
N THR A 77 9.83 -10.69 -0.68
CA THR A 77 11.11 -11.36 -0.97
C THR A 77 12.10 -11.21 0.18
N LEU A 78 12.14 -10.05 0.85
CA LEU A 78 12.97 -9.80 2.03
C LEU A 78 12.69 -10.84 3.12
N LYS A 79 11.43 -11.02 3.49
CA LYS A 79 11.04 -11.99 4.53
C LYS A 79 11.42 -13.42 4.16
N GLY A 80 11.23 -13.80 2.88
CA GLY A 80 11.65 -15.11 2.37
C GLY A 80 13.17 -15.32 2.43
N LEU A 81 13.95 -14.30 2.07
CA LEU A 81 15.42 -14.37 2.18
C LEU A 81 15.87 -14.45 3.65
N MET A 82 15.24 -13.70 4.55
CA MET A 82 15.54 -13.77 5.98
C MET A 82 15.20 -15.13 6.59
N ALA A 83 14.11 -15.75 6.17
CA ALA A 83 13.69 -17.06 6.67
C ALA A 83 14.61 -18.19 6.22
N ASN A 84 15.17 -18.11 5.02
CA ASN A 84 15.92 -19.18 4.40
C ASN A 84 17.46 -18.94 4.37
N HIS A 85 17.87 -17.67 4.57
CA HIS A 85 19.27 -17.25 4.45
C HIS A 85 19.58 -16.17 5.49
N SER A 86 20.86 -16.11 5.90
CA SER A 86 21.34 -15.03 6.78
C SER A 86 21.68 -13.80 5.93
N ILE A 87 20.71 -12.93 5.68
CA ILE A 87 20.92 -11.65 5.00
C ILE A 87 20.91 -10.50 5.99
N ASP A 88 21.55 -9.40 5.62
CA ASP A 88 21.39 -8.11 6.27
C ASP A 88 20.20 -7.38 5.65
N PRO A 89 19.09 -7.15 6.40
CA PRO A 89 17.92 -6.46 5.88
C PRO A 89 18.21 -5.03 5.42
N GLN A 90 19.10 -4.31 6.13
CA GLN A 90 19.47 -2.94 5.75
C GLN A 90 20.17 -2.92 4.40
N HIS A 91 21.18 -3.78 4.22
CA HIS A 91 21.88 -3.88 2.94
C HIS A 91 20.94 -4.26 1.79
N TYR A 92 19.96 -5.14 2.06
CA TYR A 92 18.93 -5.47 1.05
C TYR A 92 18.10 -4.25 0.68
N LEU A 93 17.52 -3.55 1.67
CA LEU A 93 16.66 -2.39 1.45
C LEU A 93 17.41 -1.26 0.74
N ASP A 94 18.62 -0.94 1.18
CA ASP A 94 19.48 0.05 0.51
C ASP A 94 19.73 -0.30 -0.96
N SER A 95 19.96 -1.60 -1.24
CA SER A 95 20.26 -2.07 -2.60
C SER A 95 19.04 -2.01 -3.53
N VAL A 96 17.83 -2.34 -3.03
CA VAL A 96 16.63 -2.39 -3.86
C VAL A 96 15.96 -1.04 -4.03
N HIS A 97 16.21 -0.10 -3.12
CA HIS A 97 15.70 1.27 -3.17
C HIS A 97 16.69 2.28 -3.80
N ASP A 98 17.90 1.82 -4.24
CA ASP A 98 18.82 2.62 -5.05
C ASP A 98 18.32 2.70 -6.50
N ILE A 99 17.33 3.56 -6.74
CA ILE A 99 16.61 3.72 -8.00
C ILE A 99 16.52 5.18 -8.44
N ASP A 100 16.10 5.41 -9.67
CA ASP A 100 15.79 6.75 -10.17
C ASP A 100 14.36 7.17 -9.79
N PHE A 101 14.22 8.21 -8.98
CA PHE A 101 12.93 8.78 -8.57
C PHE A 101 12.35 9.78 -9.58
N SER A 102 13.03 10.07 -10.69
CA SER A 102 12.58 11.06 -11.69
C SER A 102 11.22 10.75 -12.34
N PRO A 103 10.75 9.49 -12.42
CA PRO A 103 9.41 9.18 -12.91
C PRO A 103 8.29 9.74 -12.03
N ILE A 104 8.55 9.96 -10.73
CA ILE A 104 7.56 10.58 -9.84
C ILE A 104 7.62 12.10 -9.96
N GLN A 105 6.47 12.68 -10.28
CA GLN A 105 6.28 14.13 -10.36
C GLN A 105 5.30 14.57 -9.27
N ARG A 106 5.35 15.86 -8.92
CA ARG A 106 4.38 16.47 -7.99
C ARG A 106 2.96 16.23 -8.49
N ASP A 107 2.13 15.67 -7.63
CA ASP A 107 0.71 15.43 -7.91
C ASP A 107 -0.17 16.44 -7.18
N GLN A 108 -0.53 17.51 -7.88
CA GLN A 108 -1.37 18.56 -7.29
C GLN A 108 -2.81 18.08 -7.06
N SER A 109 -3.31 17.13 -7.84
CA SER A 109 -4.65 16.58 -7.67
C SER A 109 -4.73 15.73 -6.39
N LEU A 110 -3.77 14.84 -6.19
CA LEU A 110 -3.64 14.05 -4.97
C LEU A 110 -3.45 14.96 -3.75
N ARG A 111 -2.55 15.95 -3.85
CA ARG A 111 -2.31 16.91 -2.77
C ARG A 111 -3.58 17.62 -2.35
N THR A 112 -4.33 18.18 -3.30
CA THR A 112 -5.59 18.89 -3.02
C THR A 112 -6.62 17.97 -2.36
N ALA A 113 -6.73 16.72 -2.81
CA ALA A 113 -7.63 15.75 -2.22
C ALA A 113 -7.24 15.41 -0.78
N LEU A 114 -5.94 15.15 -0.53
CA LEU A 114 -5.41 14.86 0.81
C LEU A 114 -5.59 16.03 1.78
N GLU A 115 -5.32 17.27 1.35
CA GLU A 115 -5.53 18.50 2.16
C GLU A 115 -7.00 18.65 2.59
N SER A 116 -7.92 18.21 1.74
CA SER A 116 -9.36 18.32 1.99
C SER A 116 -9.91 17.21 2.88
N LEU A 117 -9.14 16.17 3.19
CA LEU A 117 -9.56 15.14 4.12
C LEU A 117 -9.55 15.67 5.56
N ASN A 118 -10.70 15.61 6.21
CA ASN A 118 -10.80 15.93 7.64
C ASN A 118 -10.43 14.68 8.46
N GLY A 119 -9.19 14.62 8.94
CA GLY A 119 -8.73 13.50 9.76
C GLY A 119 -7.24 13.21 9.64
N ARG A 120 -6.84 12.11 10.26
CA ARG A 120 -5.45 11.62 10.32
C ARG A 120 -5.08 10.92 9.02
N ARG A 121 -3.88 11.11 8.54
CA ARG A 121 -3.32 10.44 7.36
C ARG A 121 -2.02 9.77 7.75
N ILE A 122 -1.93 8.47 7.58
CA ILE A 122 -0.80 7.65 8.00
C ILE A 122 -0.40 6.74 6.84
N VAL A 123 0.89 6.67 6.56
CA VAL A 123 1.43 5.69 5.60
C VAL A 123 1.71 4.37 6.32
N PHE A 124 1.30 3.26 5.74
CA PHE A 124 1.58 1.92 6.21
C PHE A 124 2.18 1.08 5.07
N THR A 125 3.51 0.97 5.04
CA THR A 125 4.25 0.40 3.92
C THR A 125 5.14 -0.78 4.32
N ASN A 126 5.41 -1.68 3.36
CA ASN A 126 6.44 -2.72 3.46
C ASN A 126 7.84 -2.22 3.05
N ALA A 127 7.96 -0.97 2.63
CA ALA A 127 9.24 -0.31 2.37
C ALA A 127 9.84 0.27 3.67
N ASP A 128 11.08 0.76 3.62
CA ASP A 128 11.67 1.55 4.70
C ASP A 128 11.24 3.02 4.64
N LYS A 129 11.38 3.70 5.77
CA LYS A 129 10.98 5.09 5.93
C LYS A 129 11.71 6.03 4.99
N HIS A 130 13.00 5.81 4.76
CA HIS A 130 13.81 6.70 3.91
C HIS A 130 13.33 6.70 2.46
N TYR A 131 13.06 5.51 1.91
CA TYR A 131 12.45 5.37 0.59
C TYR A 131 11.07 6.05 0.53
N ALA A 132 10.22 5.79 1.53
CA ALA A 132 8.88 6.37 1.59
C ALA A 132 8.91 7.91 1.61
N GLU A 133 9.80 8.50 2.40
CA GLU A 133 10.00 9.96 2.46
C GLU A 133 10.41 10.52 1.09
N GLN A 134 11.33 9.88 0.37
CA GLN A 134 11.74 10.33 -0.97
C GLN A 134 10.58 10.32 -1.97
N VAL A 135 9.75 9.28 -1.95
CA VAL A 135 8.56 9.18 -2.81
C VAL A 135 7.57 10.30 -2.47
N MET A 136 7.24 10.46 -1.19
CA MET A 136 6.27 11.46 -0.72
C MET A 136 6.72 12.89 -0.98
N ASP A 137 8.02 13.18 -0.83
CA ASP A 137 8.62 14.48 -1.17
C ASP A 137 8.50 14.79 -2.65
N ARG A 138 8.74 13.82 -3.52
CA ARG A 138 8.58 13.97 -4.97
C ARG A 138 7.12 14.23 -5.35
N LEU A 139 6.17 13.51 -4.75
CA LEU A 139 4.74 13.75 -4.90
C LEU A 139 4.32 15.14 -4.37
N GLY A 140 5.07 15.69 -3.43
CA GLY A 140 4.79 16.95 -2.76
C GLY A 140 3.68 16.84 -1.73
N VAL A 141 3.64 15.72 -0.98
CA VAL A 141 2.58 15.40 0.00
C VAL A 141 3.12 15.07 1.40
N SER A 142 4.43 15.04 1.62
CA SER A 142 5.04 14.61 2.89
C SER A 142 4.51 15.37 4.11
N ASP A 143 4.26 16.67 3.96
CA ASP A 143 3.76 17.55 5.01
C ASP A 143 2.29 17.30 5.40
N LEU A 144 1.59 16.45 4.67
CA LEU A 144 0.18 16.14 4.88
C LEU A 144 -0.05 14.89 5.74
N PHE A 145 0.98 14.11 5.98
CA PHE A 145 0.90 12.86 6.73
C PHE A 145 1.41 13.03 8.16
N GLU A 146 0.75 12.34 9.07
CA GLU A 146 1.12 12.32 10.49
C GLU A 146 2.43 11.58 10.71
N ASP A 147 2.57 10.40 10.11
CA ASP A 147 3.79 9.57 10.21
C ASP A 147 3.76 8.42 9.17
N ILE A 148 4.85 7.64 9.17
CA ILE A 148 5.06 6.47 8.33
C ILE A 148 5.31 5.26 9.24
N PHE A 149 4.44 4.25 9.16
CA PHE A 149 4.67 2.93 9.74
C PHE A 149 5.33 2.06 8.68
N ASP A 150 6.63 1.89 8.82
CA ASP A 150 7.50 1.23 7.87
C ASP A 150 7.83 -0.21 8.28
N ILE A 151 8.60 -0.91 7.45
CA ILE A 151 8.98 -2.31 7.70
C ILE A 151 9.81 -2.50 8.97
N TYR A 152 10.56 -1.50 9.43
CA TYR A 152 11.34 -1.59 10.67
C TYR A 152 10.44 -1.44 11.91
N ARG A 153 9.45 -0.55 11.88
CA ARG A 153 8.43 -0.44 12.94
C ARG A 153 7.58 -1.71 13.03
N ALA A 154 7.45 -2.44 11.94
CA ALA A 154 6.81 -3.75 11.87
C ALA A 154 7.72 -4.92 12.30
N ASP A 155 8.91 -4.64 12.86
CA ASP A 155 9.91 -5.68 13.23
C ASP A 155 10.23 -6.63 12.05
N LEU A 156 10.37 -6.07 10.85
CA LEU A 156 10.62 -6.78 9.59
C LEU A 156 9.56 -7.85 9.23
N ALA A 157 8.38 -7.75 9.84
CA ALA A 157 7.22 -8.53 9.44
C ALA A 157 6.41 -7.74 8.41
N PRO A 158 6.21 -8.26 7.18
CA PRO A 158 5.50 -7.50 6.14
C PRO A 158 3.99 -7.66 6.24
N LYS A 159 3.23 -6.75 5.66
CA LYS A 159 1.86 -7.03 5.24
C LYS A 159 1.85 -8.27 4.33
N PRO A 160 0.91 -9.20 4.46
CA PRO A 160 -0.32 -9.18 5.25
C PRO A 160 -0.22 -9.87 6.63
N ASP A 161 0.94 -9.92 7.31
CA ASP A 161 1.00 -10.51 8.65
C ASP A 161 -0.01 -9.83 9.59
N PRO A 162 -1.00 -10.55 10.15
CA PRO A 162 -2.03 -9.92 10.98
C PRO A 162 -1.49 -9.15 12.19
N LYS A 163 -0.38 -9.59 12.76
CA LYS A 163 0.17 -8.98 13.98
C LYS A 163 0.61 -7.53 13.79
N ILE A 164 1.13 -7.20 12.60
CA ILE A 164 1.60 -5.82 12.35
C ILE A 164 0.45 -4.83 12.26
N TYR A 165 -0.77 -5.27 11.91
CA TYR A 165 -1.96 -4.43 11.95
C TYR A 165 -2.35 -4.11 13.39
N ASP A 166 -2.22 -5.08 14.32
CA ASP A 166 -2.46 -4.84 15.74
C ASP A 166 -1.40 -3.89 16.31
N THR A 167 -0.14 -4.06 15.92
CA THR A 167 0.96 -3.15 16.29
C THR A 167 0.69 -1.74 15.77
N PHE A 168 0.34 -1.60 14.49
CA PHE A 168 -0.03 -0.33 13.87
C PHE A 168 -1.18 0.37 14.60
N LEU A 169 -2.29 -0.33 14.82
CA LEU A 169 -3.46 0.23 15.49
C LEU A 169 -3.14 0.67 16.93
N SER A 170 -2.34 -0.11 17.65
CA SER A 170 -1.91 0.22 19.02
C SER A 170 -0.97 1.41 19.04
N GLU A 171 0.00 1.48 18.13
CA GLU A 171 1.02 2.54 18.11
C GLU A 171 0.43 3.91 17.79
N PHE A 172 -0.55 3.95 16.90
CA PHE A 172 -1.24 5.18 16.50
C PHE A 172 -2.49 5.48 17.33
N ASP A 173 -2.83 4.67 18.32
CA ASP A 173 -4.11 4.76 19.06
C ASP A 173 -5.28 4.92 18.07
N ALA A 174 -5.31 4.05 17.06
CA ALA A 174 -6.24 4.14 15.96
C ALA A 174 -7.40 3.16 16.15
N ASP A 175 -8.63 3.70 16.20
CA ASP A 175 -9.85 2.89 16.18
C ASP A 175 -10.07 2.34 14.75
N PRO A 176 -9.99 1.02 14.54
CA PRO A 176 -10.14 0.44 13.21
C PRO A 176 -11.52 0.72 12.59
N THR A 177 -12.57 0.88 13.41
CA THR A 177 -13.91 1.19 12.91
C THR A 177 -14.03 2.61 12.34
N ARG A 178 -13.05 3.47 12.64
CA ARG A 178 -12.92 4.84 12.10
C ARG A 178 -11.90 4.91 10.95
N ALA A 179 -11.24 3.80 10.62
CA ALA A 179 -10.18 3.79 9.63
C ALA A 179 -10.64 3.30 8.25
N ILE A 180 -10.02 3.85 7.22
CA ILE A 180 -10.10 3.38 5.82
C ILE A 180 -8.68 3.05 5.38
N MET A 181 -8.45 1.84 4.85
CA MET A 181 -7.17 1.44 4.29
C MET A 181 -7.22 1.39 2.76
N PHE A 182 -6.23 2.03 2.12
CA PHE A 182 -6.01 2.05 0.67
C PHE A 182 -4.78 1.21 0.33
N GLU A 183 -4.91 0.28 -0.62
CA GLU A 183 -3.85 -0.72 -0.89
C GLU A 183 -4.01 -1.28 -2.32
N ASP A 184 -2.90 -1.51 -3.02
CA ASP A 184 -2.89 -2.12 -4.36
C ASP A 184 -2.84 -3.66 -4.33
N MET A 185 -2.37 -4.26 -3.23
CA MET A 185 -2.35 -5.71 -3.02
C MET A 185 -3.60 -6.15 -2.26
N ALA A 186 -4.57 -6.76 -2.93
CA ALA A 186 -5.86 -7.15 -2.34
C ALA A 186 -5.71 -7.97 -1.06
N ARG A 187 -4.74 -8.90 -1.00
CA ARG A 187 -4.47 -9.72 0.18
C ARG A 187 -4.08 -8.92 1.43
N ASN A 188 -3.49 -7.73 1.27
CA ASN A 188 -3.13 -6.87 2.38
C ASN A 188 -4.35 -6.19 3.01
N LEU A 189 -5.49 -6.17 2.32
CA LEU A 189 -6.75 -5.65 2.85
C LEU A 189 -7.46 -6.67 3.77
N ILE A 190 -7.16 -7.96 3.66
CA ILE A 190 -7.81 -9.02 4.46
C ILE A 190 -7.63 -8.80 5.97
N PRO A 191 -6.40 -8.58 6.50
CA PRO A 191 -6.23 -8.35 7.93
C PRO A 191 -6.79 -7.00 8.41
N ALA A 192 -6.85 -5.99 7.54
CA ALA A 192 -7.47 -4.71 7.85
C ALA A 192 -8.99 -4.85 8.02
N HIS A 193 -9.65 -5.50 7.06
CA HIS A 193 -11.07 -5.82 7.13
C HIS A 193 -11.44 -6.63 8.37
N ALA A 194 -10.66 -7.67 8.69
CA ALA A 194 -10.87 -8.51 9.86
C ALA A 194 -10.85 -7.74 11.20
N ARG A 195 -10.29 -6.52 11.22
CA ARG A 195 -10.25 -5.61 12.37
C ARG A 195 -11.34 -4.54 12.34
N GLY A 196 -12.16 -4.49 11.31
CA GLY A 196 -13.24 -3.52 11.14
C GLY A 196 -12.85 -2.24 10.39
N MET A 197 -11.66 -2.20 9.77
CA MET A 197 -11.31 -1.12 8.87
C MET A 197 -12.15 -1.22 7.59
N ALA A 198 -12.54 -0.08 7.02
CA ALA A 198 -13.01 -0.07 5.64
C ALA A 198 -11.81 -0.23 4.68
N THR A 199 -12.05 -0.83 3.53
CA THR A 199 -10.99 -1.22 2.60
C THR A 199 -11.29 -0.71 1.20
N VAL A 200 -10.29 -0.07 0.59
CA VAL A 200 -10.33 0.41 -0.80
C VAL A 200 -9.17 -0.24 -1.55
N TRP A 201 -9.50 -1.04 -2.55
CA TRP A 201 -8.50 -1.67 -3.40
C TRP A 201 -8.18 -0.78 -4.61
N ILE A 202 -6.90 -0.45 -4.76
CA ILE A 202 -6.37 0.25 -5.93
C ILE A 202 -6.01 -0.82 -6.97
N ASN A 203 -6.92 -1.10 -7.88
CA ASN A 203 -6.72 -2.12 -8.91
C ASN A 203 -5.81 -1.59 -10.02
N THR A 204 -4.56 -1.98 -9.98
CA THR A 204 -3.54 -1.64 -10.98
C THR A 204 -3.59 -2.52 -12.24
N GLY A 205 -4.50 -3.48 -12.30
CA GLY A 205 -4.52 -4.50 -13.37
C GLY A 205 -3.44 -5.59 -13.20
N SER A 206 -2.64 -5.55 -12.15
CA SER A 206 -1.62 -6.55 -11.86
C SER A 206 -2.24 -7.85 -11.35
N GLN A 207 -1.84 -8.99 -11.94
CA GLN A 207 -2.22 -10.31 -11.42
C GLN A 207 -1.70 -10.56 -9.98
N TRP A 208 -0.61 -9.91 -9.58
CA TRP A 208 -0.04 -10.00 -8.24
C TRP A 208 -0.86 -9.17 -7.24
N GLY A 209 -1.31 -7.98 -7.65
CA GLY A 209 -2.22 -7.14 -6.86
C GLY A 209 -3.57 -7.80 -6.63
N ALA A 210 -4.07 -8.54 -7.62
CA ALA A 210 -5.34 -9.26 -7.54
C ALA A 210 -5.23 -10.64 -6.84
N ALA A 211 -4.03 -11.06 -6.41
CA ALA A 211 -3.89 -12.31 -5.68
C ALA A 211 -4.68 -12.27 -4.36
N ASP A 212 -5.42 -13.35 -4.08
CA ASP A 212 -6.30 -13.47 -2.92
C ASP A 212 -7.41 -12.40 -2.84
N HIS A 213 -7.82 -11.85 -4.01
CA HIS A 213 -8.93 -10.92 -4.09
C HIS A 213 -10.22 -11.57 -3.59
N ASP A 214 -10.89 -10.89 -2.66
CA ASP A 214 -12.16 -11.32 -2.06
C ASP A 214 -13.15 -10.14 -2.01
N ASN A 215 -14.27 -10.29 -2.71
CA ASN A 215 -15.33 -9.29 -2.74
C ASN A 215 -16.01 -9.05 -1.37
N GLU A 216 -15.92 -9.99 -0.44
CA GLU A 216 -16.46 -9.82 0.92
C GLU A 216 -15.55 -8.94 1.78
N VAL A 217 -14.27 -8.80 1.38
CA VAL A 217 -13.26 -8.00 2.09
C VAL A 217 -13.14 -6.59 1.53
N ILE A 218 -13.42 -6.39 0.23
CA ILE A 218 -13.19 -5.12 -0.47
C ILE A 218 -14.47 -4.30 -0.51
N HIS A 219 -14.51 -3.18 0.24
CA HIS A 219 -15.66 -2.28 0.28
C HIS A 219 -15.76 -1.38 -0.96
N ALA A 220 -14.63 -1.01 -1.56
CA ALA A 220 -14.59 -0.25 -2.80
C ALA A 220 -13.36 -0.60 -3.64
N GLU A 221 -13.49 -0.47 -4.96
CA GLU A 221 -12.43 -0.66 -5.94
C GLU A 221 -12.28 0.58 -6.80
N THR A 222 -11.04 0.96 -7.10
CA THR A 222 -10.71 2.07 -8.00
C THR A 222 -9.39 1.80 -8.73
N HIS A 223 -9.18 2.49 -9.85
CA HIS A 223 -7.88 2.51 -10.54
C HIS A 223 -7.04 3.76 -10.21
N SER A 224 -7.62 4.72 -9.48
CA SER A 224 -6.93 5.97 -9.12
C SER A 224 -7.33 6.42 -7.73
N LEU A 225 -6.35 6.50 -6.83
CA LEU A 225 -6.56 7.04 -5.48
C LEU A 225 -7.06 8.46 -5.52
N SER A 226 -6.44 9.33 -6.32
CA SER A 226 -6.80 10.75 -6.41
C SER A 226 -8.26 10.94 -6.86
N GLU A 227 -8.70 10.22 -7.91
CA GLU A 227 -10.09 10.27 -8.36
C GLU A 227 -11.07 9.76 -7.30
N TRP A 228 -10.72 8.66 -6.62
CA TRP A 228 -11.55 8.12 -5.56
C TRP A 228 -11.70 9.10 -4.38
N LEU A 229 -10.61 9.72 -3.94
CA LEU A 229 -10.63 10.70 -2.85
C LEU A 229 -11.50 11.93 -3.22
N HIS A 230 -11.40 12.44 -4.45
CA HIS A 230 -12.25 13.52 -4.91
C HIS A 230 -13.75 13.12 -4.92
N HIS A 231 -14.05 11.88 -5.32
CA HIS A 231 -15.42 11.36 -5.26
C HIS A 231 -15.93 11.24 -3.83
N PHE A 232 -15.11 10.69 -2.94
CA PHE A 232 -15.40 10.57 -1.51
C PHE A 232 -15.72 11.93 -0.87
N LEU A 233 -14.89 12.93 -1.10
CA LEU A 233 -15.07 14.29 -0.57
C LEU A 233 -16.34 14.94 -1.11
N LYS A 234 -16.63 14.77 -2.39
CA LYS A 234 -17.86 15.28 -3.00
C LYS A 234 -19.11 14.64 -2.38
N HIS A 235 -19.06 13.33 -2.13
CA HIS A 235 -20.17 12.61 -1.51
C HIS A 235 -20.41 13.09 -0.06
N LYS A 236 -19.34 13.27 0.73
CA LYS A 236 -19.46 13.82 2.09
C LYS A 236 -20.09 15.21 2.10
N ALA A 237 -19.64 16.12 1.25
CA ALA A 237 -20.17 17.48 1.16
C ALA A 237 -21.65 17.57 0.70
N GLN A 238 -22.21 16.50 0.15
CA GLN A 238 -23.63 16.45 -0.27
C GLN A 238 -24.56 15.94 0.86
N ASN A 239 -23.99 15.33 1.88
CA ASN A 239 -24.73 14.72 2.98
C ASN A 239 -24.58 15.48 4.31
N GLU A 240 -23.77 16.54 4.35
CA GLU A 240 -23.70 17.57 5.40
C GLU A 240 -24.74 18.68 5.14
#